data_aab029b8544d8f502f517aaed652d223
#
_entry.id   aab029b8544d8f502f517aaed652d223
#
_cell.length_a   1.000
_cell.length_b   1.000
_cell.length_c   1.000
_cell.angle_alpha   90.00
_cell.angle_beta   90.00
_cell.angle_gamma   90.00
#
_symmetry.space_group_name_H-M   'P 1'
#
loop_
_entity.id
_entity.type
_entity.pdbx_description
1 polymer ?
#
loop_
_entity_poly.entity_id
_entity_poly.type
_entity_poly.pdbx_seq_one_letter_code
_entity_poly.pdbx_strand_id
1 'polypeptide(L)'
;EDVINELSGVLSYKTSLPMKKDNINHTNLFSPNIMLRYAPGHLRNLSDKDLSLDYTNLYSMNKTTEIESGISAILGIDYKVNKKINKNSEKEKFSLSLGQIFNFEENEDLPAKSSLDQKMSDVVGNMNYNFSEIGTIDYKFSLDHNLNDLNYNEVSTELNFGKVGFNLDYLEQQNHIGLEHYVSSGVSLNFNDNNK
;
A
#
# COMPACT_ATOMS: atom_id res chain seq x y z
N GLU A 1 -24.82 13.53 31.54
CA GLU A 1 -23.94 12.80 30.61
C GLU A 1 -23.73 11.40 31.16
N ASP A 2 -24.26 10.40 30.50
CA ASP A 2 -24.04 9.01 30.89
C ASP A 2 -22.59 8.62 30.52
N VAL A 3 -21.85 8.16 31.53
CA VAL A 3 -20.49 7.64 31.31
C VAL A 3 -20.60 6.25 30.73
N ILE A 4 -20.31 6.12 29.43
CA ILE A 4 -20.26 4.83 28.74
C ILE A 4 -18.84 4.29 28.89
N ASN A 5 -18.70 3.16 29.58
CA ASN A 5 -17.44 2.41 29.64
C ASN A 5 -17.45 1.32 28.56
N GLU A 6 -16.55 1.41 27.62
CA GLU A 6 -16.36 0.40 26.58
C GLU A 6 -15.05 -0.33 26.78
N LEU A 7 -15.09 -1.66 26.65
CA LEU A 7 -13.90 -2.50 26.56
C LEU A 7 -13.83 -3.05 25.14
N SER A 8 -12.79 -2.69 24.41
CA SER A 8 -12.56 -3.16 23.04
C SER A 8 -11.19 -3.82 22.93
N GLY A 9 -11.05 -4.76 22.01
CA GLY A 9 -9.80 -5.47 21.78
C GLY A 9 -9.73 -6.05 20.37
N VAL A 10 -8.52 -6.30 19.90
CA VAL A 10 -8.26 -6.93 18.59
C VAL A 10 -7.35 -8.12 18.79
N LEU A 11 -7.70 -9.24 18.20
CA LEU A 11 -6.84 -10.40 18.05
C LEU A 11 -6.50 -10.56 16.58
N SER A 12 -5.21 -10.69 16.27
CA SER A 12 -4.76 -10.97 14.92
C SER A 12 -3.66 -12.02 14.87
N TYR A 13 -3.65 -12.80 13.79
CA TYR A 13 -2.61 -13.75 13.48
C TYR A 13 -2.14 -13.52 12.05
N LYS A 14 -0.87 -13.18 11.87
CA LYS A 14 -0.24 -12.97 10.56
C LYS A 14 0.83 -14.02 10.33
N THR A 15 0.83 -14.60 9.15
CA THR A 15 1.87 -15.52 8.68
C THR A 15 2.32 -15.17 7.27
N SER A 16 3.57 -15.48 6.97
CA SER A 16 4.20 -15.28 5.66
C SER A 16 5.02 -16.49 5.29
N LEU A 17 5.07 -16.81 4.00
CA LEU A 17 5.90 -17.91 3.48
C LEU A 17 6.93 -17.33 2.48
N PRO A 18 8.08 -16.83 2.97
CA PRO A 18 9.10 -16.29 2.10
C PRO A 18 9.82 -17.39 1.31
N MET A 19 9.83 -17.23 0.00
CA MET A 19 10.52 -18.09 -0.95
C MET A 19 11.61 -17.31 -1.67
N LYS A 20 12.78 -17.88 -1.83
CA LYS A 20 13.92 -17.27 -2.48
C LYS A 20 14.40 -18.12 -3.66
N LYS A 21 14.68 -17.46 -4.80
CA LYS A 21 15.35 -18.08 -5.94
C LYS A 21 16.57 -17.24 -6.33
N ASP A 22 17.74 -17.84 -6.15
CA ASP A 22 19.01 -17.25 -6.55
C ASP A 22 19.36 -17.59 -8.00
N ASN A 23 19.61 -16.56 -8.80
CA ASN A 23 20.18 -16.66 -10.15
C ASN A 23 21.58 -16.01 -10.17
N ILE A 24 22.28 -16.10 -11.30
CA ILE A 24 23.65 -15.57 -11.44
C ILE A 24 23.69 -14.07 -11.17
N ASN A 25 22.75 -13.29 -11.78
CA ASN A 25 22.77 -11.83 -11.79
C ASN A 25 21.73 -11.19 -10.87
N HIS A 26 20.76 -11.95 -10.36
CA HIS A 26 19.67 -11.45 -9.55
C HIS A 26 19.12 -12.50 -8.60
N THR A 27 18.48 -12.02 -7.53
CA THR A 27 17.74 -12.80 -6.55
C THR A 27 16.28 -12.42 -6.63
N ASN A 28 15.41 -13.42 -6.75
CA ASN A 28 13.96 -13.24 -6.68
C ASN A 28 13.46 -13.66 -5.30
N LEU A 29 12.65 -12.84 -4.71
CA LEU A 29 11.96 -13.10 -3.44
C LEU A 29 10.45 -13.07 -3.72
N PHE A 30 9.74 -14.08 -3.27
CA PHE A 30 8.29 -14.14 -3.35
C PHE A 30 7.73 -14.54 -1.99
N SER A 31 6.78 -13.79 -1.45
CA SER A 31 6.24 -14.01 -0.12
C SER A 31 4.72 -13.85 -0.12
N PRO A 32 3.95 -14.94 -0.17
CA PRO A 32 2.53 -14.87 0.16
C PRO A 32 2.35 -14.55 1.65
N ASN A 33 1.35 -13.74 1.94
CA ASN A 33 1.02 -13.25 3.27
C ASN A 33 -0.46 -13.52 3.56
N ILE A 34 -0.74 -13.99 4.76
CA ILE A 34 -2.11 -14.18 5.25
C ILE A 34 -2.21 -13.59 6.65
N MET A 35 -3.26 -12.82 6.90
CA MET A 35 -3.60 -12.35 8.24
C MET A 35 -5.07 -12.63 8.51
N LEU A 36 -5.36 -13.19 9.68
CA LEU A 36 -6.69 -13.31 10.23
C LEU A 36 -6.85 -12.29 11.34
N ARG A 37 -7.97 -11.58 11.36
CA ARG A 37 -8.27 -10.54 12.34
C ARG A 37 -9.65 -10.76 12.92
N TYR A 38 -9.75 -10.64 14.23
CA TYR A 38 -11.00 -10.69 14.98
C TYR A 38 -11.05 -9.56 16.00
N ALA A 39 -12.06 -8.71 15.92
CA ALA A 39 -12.31 -7.64 16.87
C ALA A 39 -13.76 -7.74 17.35
N PRO A 40 -14.01 -8.40 18.51
CA PRO A 40 -15.31 -8.37 19.14
C PRO A 40 -15.55 -7.00 19.74
N GLY A 41 -16.77 -6.51 19.74
CA GLY A 41 -17.11 -5.27 20.43
C GLY A 41 -18.31 -4.57 19.83
N HIS A 42 -18.61 -3.40 20.38
CA HIS A 42 -19.68 -2.55 19.87
C HIS A 42 -19.27 -1.94 18.54
N LEU A 43 -20.22 -1.95 17.62
CA LEU A 43 -20.11 -1.24 16.36
C LEU A 43 -20.23 0.25 16.65
N ARG A 44 -19.11 0.97 16.62
CA ARG A 44 -19.15 2.41 16.49
C ARG A 44 -19.32 2.75 15.02
N ASN A 45 -20.18 3.70 14.75
CA ASN A 45 -20.28 4.22 13.40
C ASN A 45 -19.02 5.03 13.07
N LEU A 46 -18.24 4.51 12.14
CA LEU A 46 -16.99 5.08 11.62
C LEU A 46 -17.15 5.56 10.18
N SER A 47 -18.36 5.53 9.63
CA SER A 47 -18.65 5.83 8.22
C SER A 47 -18.24 7.24 7.79
N ASP A 48 -18.17 8.17 8.75
CA ASP A 48 -17.75 9.56 8.56
C ASP A 48 -16.22 9.77 8.62
N LYS A 49 -15.47 8.72 8.96
CA LYS A 49 -14.01 8.82 9.05
C LYS A 49 -13.37 8.86 7.66
N ASP A 50 -12.41 9.75 7.51
CA ASP A 50 -11.62 9.81 6.29
C ASP A 50 -10.50 8.76 6.34
N LEU A 51 -10.78 7.61 5.74
CA LEU A 51 -9.86 6.48 5.64
C LEU A 51 -9.83 5.99 4.20
N SER A 52 -8.64 5.87 3.64
CA SER A 52 -8.38 5.12 2.42
C SER A 52 -7.59 3.85 2.74
N LEU A 53 -7.93 2.76 2.06
CA LEU A 53 -7.16 1.53 2.14
C LEU A 53 -6.02 1.60 1.12
N ASP A 54 -4.81 1.31 1.60
CA ASP A 54 -3.63 1.14 0.76
C ASP A 54 -2.80 -0.06 1.25
N TYR A 55 -1.75 -0.41 0.52
CA TYR A 55 -0.93 -1.56 0.90
C TYR A 55 -0.17 -1.34 2.23
N THR A 56 0.11 -0.08 2.61
CA THR A 56 0.88 0.22 3.84
C THR A 56 0.06 -0.03 5.10
N ASN A 57 -1.26 0.18 5.03
CA ASN A 57 -2.17 -0.06 6.15
C ASN A 57 -2.93 -1.39 6.07
N LEU A 58 -2.77 -2.15 4.97
CA LEU A 58 -3.50 -3.40 4.70
C LEU A 58 -3.43 -4.39 5.88
N TYR A 59 -2.25 -4.58 6.47
CA TYR A 59 -2.01 -5.51 7.57
C TYR A 59 -2.02 -4.85 8.96
N SER A 60 -2.49 -3.61 9.07
CA SER A 60 -2.66 -2.96 10.36
C SER A 60 -3.78 -3.64 11.16
N MET A 61 -3.59 -3.78 12.47
CA MET A 61 -4.64 -4.29 13.35
C MET A 61 -5.85 -3.35 13.40
N ASN A 62 -5.58 -2.05 13.39
CA ASN A 62 -6.58 -1.00 13.24
C ASN A 62 -6.14 -0.09 12.09
N LYS A 63 -7.06 0.27 11.22
CA LYS A 63 -6.82 1.17 10.10
C LYS A 63 -7.30 2.58 10.41
N THR A 64 -8.25 2.71 11.33
CA THR A 64 -8.69 3.97 11.94
C THR A 64 -8.05 4.19 13.31
N THR A 65 -8.28 5.35 13.90
CA THR A 65 -7.89 5.63 15.30
C THR A 65 -8.71 4.82 16.32
N GLU A 66 -9.86 4.29 15.89
CA GLU A 66 -10.75 3.45 16.67
C GLU A 66 -10.68 2.00 16.18
N ILE A 67 -11.17 1.06 16.99
CA ILE A 67 -11.16 -0.35 16.66
C ILE A 67 -12.35 -0.66 15.73
N GLU A 68 -12.03 -1.05 14.50
CA GLU A 68 -13.01 -1.60 13.56
C GLU A 68 -13.44 -2.99 14.04
N SER A 69 -14.71 -3.16 14.36
CA SER A 69 -15.23 -4.48 14.77
C SER A 69 -15.40 -5.40 13.57
N GLY A 70 -15.39 -6.70 13.83
CA GLY A 70 -15.66 -7.74 12.83
C GLY A 70 -14.57 -8.79 12.70
N ILE A 71 -14.81 -9.71 11.77
CA ILE A 71 -13.90 -10.79 11.39
C ILE A 71 -13.45 -10.54 9.96
N SER A 72 -12.15 -10.56 9.73
CA SER A 72 -11.61 -10.43 8.38
C SER A 72 -10.41 -11.33 8.13
N ALA A 73 -10.23 -11.72 6.87
CA ALA A 73 -9.04 -12.36 6.35
C ALA A 73 -8.37 -11.43 5.35
N ILE A 74 -7.07 -11.25 5.48
CA ILE A 74 -6.27 -10.44 4.57
C ILE A 74 -5.35 -11.38 3.81
N LEU A 75 -5.39 -11.31 2.49
CA LEU A 75 -4.51 -12.06 1.61
C LEU A 75 -3.65 -11.10 0.80
N GLY A 76 -2.39 -11.44 0.62
CA GLY A 76 -1.53 -10.63 -0.23
C GLY A 76 -0.24 -11.33 -0.59
N ILE A 77 0.51 -10.69 -1.48
CA ILE A 77 1.79 -11.16 -1.97
C ILE A 77 2.79 -10.01 -2.03
N ASP A 78 4.04 -10.36 -1.75
CA ASP A 78 5.20 -9.52 -2.01
C ASP A 78 6.11 -10.23 -3.01
N TYR A 79 6.53 -9.51 -4.04
CA TYR A 79 7.51 -9.96 -5.00
C TYR A 79 8.61 -8.94 -5.17
N LYS A 80 9.88 -9.39 -5.05
CA LYS A 80 11.05 -8.51 -5.19
C LYS A 80 12.08 -9.14 -6.09
N VAL A 81 12.73 -8.31 -6.88
CA VAL A 81 13.88 -8.65 -7.71
C VAL A 81 15.06 -7.77 -7.29
N ASN A 82 16.08 -8.39 -6.73
CA ASN A 82 17.32 -7.74 -6.35
C ASN A 82 18.39 -8.02 -7.39
N LYS A 83 19.03 -6.99 -7.92
CA LYS A 83 20.21 -7.11 -8.78
C LYS A 83 21.46 -7.32 -7.91
N LYS A 84 22.25 -8.31 -8.22
CA LYS A 84 23.56 -8.56 -7.58
C LYS A 84 24.58 -7.57 -8.14
N ILE A 85 25.14 -6.74 -7.27
CA ILE A 85 26.21 -5.80 -7.60
C ILE A 85 27.57 -6.51 -7.45
N ASN A 86 27.72 -7.28 -6.37
CA ASN A 86 28.86 -8.14 -6.09
C ASN A 86 28.43 -9.33 -5.24
N LYS A 87 29.39 -10.16 -4.78
CA LYS A 87 29.10 -11.39 -4.01
C LYS A 87 28.32 -11.14 -2.71
N ASN A 88 28.43 -9.95 -2.13
CA ASN A 88 27.87 -9.62 -0.81
C ASN A 88 26.91 -8.42 -0.82
N SER A 89 26.61 -7.85 -2.00
CA SER A 89 25.76 -6.67 -2.11
C SER A 89 24.72 -6.86 -3.21
N GLU A 90 23.47 -6.62 -2.83
CA GLU A 90 22.33 -6.61 -3.72
C GLU A 90 21.63 -5.25 -3.64
N LYS A 91 21.05 -4.80 -4.74
CA LYS A 91 20.20 -3.59 -4.81
C LYS A 91 18.84 -3.99 -5.35
N GLU A 92 17.77 -3.56 -4.68
CA GLU A 92 16.41 -3.76 -5.18
C GLU A 92 16.26 -3.07 -6.55
N LYS A 93 15.79 -3.83 -7.54
CA LYS A 93 15.53 -3.36 -8.89
C LYS A 93 14.04 -3.21 -9.14
N PHE A 94 13.25 -4.11 -8.59
CA PHE A 94 11.81 -4.15 -8.75
C PHE A 94 11.17 -4.71 -7.49
N SER A 95 10.08 -4.12 -7.06
CA SER A 95 9.17 -4.71 -6.08
C SER A 95 7.72 -4.50 -6.48
N LEU A 96 6.89 -5.46 -6.15
CA LEU A 96 5.45 -5.45 -6.32
C LEU A 96 4.82 -6.05 -5.07
N SER A 97 3.90 -5.32 -4.47
CA SER A 97 3.12 -5.77 -3.33
C SER A 97 1.64 -5.60 -3.65
N LEU A 98 0.85 -6.63 -3.39
CA LEU A 98 -0.59 -6.67 -3.66
C LEU A 98 -1.32 -7.26 -2.45
N GLY A 99 -2.55 -6.82 -2.20
CA GLY A 99 -3.38 -7.50 -1.24
C GLY A 99 -4.83 -6.99 -1.20
N GLN A 100 -5.67 -7.78 -0.52
CA GLN A 100 -7.09 -7.56 -0.42
C GLN A 100 -7.60 -8.04 0.94
N ILE A 101 -8.65 -7.40 1.45
CA ILE A 101 -9.35 -7.77 2.67
C ILE A 101 -10.66 -8.46 2.31
N PHE A 102 -10.94 -9.55 3.00
CA PHE A 102 -12.17 -10.32 2.92
C PHE A 102 -12.86 -10.23 4.28
N ASN A 103 -13.95 -9.50 4.36
CA ASN A 103 -14.77 -9.39 5.55
C ASN A 103 -15.78 -10.53 5.60
N PHE A 104 -16.04 -11.06 6.79
CA PHE A 104 -17.03 -12.11 6.95
C PHE A 104 -18.46 -11.60 6.68
N GLU A 105 -18.72 -10.35 7.05
CA GLU A 105 -19.99 -9.64 6.84
C GLU A 105 -19.72 -8.23 6.31
N GLU A 106 -20.69 -7.67 5.59
CA GLU A 106 -20.69 -6.24 5.24
C GLU A 106 -20.96 -5.42 6.49
N ASN A 107 -20.36 -4.23 6.56
CA ASN A 107 -20.50 -3.36 7.71
C ASN A 107 -20.58 -1.89 7.28
N GLU A 108 -21.80 -1.38 7.14
CA GLU A 108 -22.08 0.00 6.73
C GLU A 108 -21.56 1.06 7.73
N ASP A 109 -21.19 0.65 8.94
CA ASP A 109 -20.57 1.54 9.92
C ASP A 109 -19.08 1.81 9.63
N LEU A 110 -18.50 1.17 8.61
CA LEU A 110 -17.13 1.41 8.17
C LEU A 110 -17.07 2.44 7.02
N PRO A 111 -15.96 3.17 6.87
CA PRO A 111 -15.84 4.21 5.85
C PRO A 111 -15.92 3.61 4.43
N ALA A 112 -16.88 4.06 3.64
CA ALA A 112 -17.07 3.60 2.25
C ALA A 112 -15.85 3.90 1.37
N LYS A 113 -15.15 5.03 1.60
CA LYS A 113 -13.89 5.36 0.90
C LYS A 113 -12.80 4.29 1.04
N SER A 114 -12.85 3.50 2.10
CA SER A 114 -11.89 2.42 2.34
C SER A 114 -12.27 1.11 1.71
N SER A 115 -13.48 0.97 1.16
CA SER A 115 -14.10 -0.31 0.74
C SER A 115 -14.16 -1.40 1.82
N LEU A 116 -13.93 -1.02 3.10
CA LEU A 116 -14.01 -1.95 4.24
C LEU A 116 -15.45 -2.24 4.66
N ASP A 117 -16.40 -1.43 4.22
CA ASP A 117 -17.85 -1.63 4.38
C ASP A 117 -18.37 -2.84 3.60
N GLN A 118 -17.63 -3.29 2.59
CA GLN A 118 -17.97 -4.38 1.69
C GLN A 118 -17.38 -5.72 2.15
N LYS A 119 -17.92 -6.84 1.65
CA LYS A 119 -17.36 -8.19 1.87
C LYS A 119 -15.96 -8.35 1.31
N MET A 120 -15.67 -7.70 0.19
CA MET A 120 -14.37 -7.71 -0.45
C MET A 120 -13.93 -6.27 -0.65
N SER A 121 -12.82 -5.90 -0.05
CA SER A 121 -12.24 -4.58 -0.29
C SER A 121 -11.70 -4.47 -1.71
N ASP A 122 -11.33 -3.27 -2.09
CA ASP A 122 -10.48 -3.07 -3.26
C ASP A 122 -9.19 -3.88 -3.15
N VAL A 123 -8.64 -4.27 -4.29
CA VAL A 123 -7.29 -4.81 -4.39
C VAL A 123 -6.31 -3.64 -4.38
N VAL A 124 -5.55 -3.52 -3.31
CA VAL A 124 -4.55 -2.45 -3.18
C VAL A 124 -3.16 -2.96 -3.44
N GLY A 125 -2.32 -2.11 -3.99
CA GLY A 125 -0.95 -2.49 -4.24
C GLY A 125 -0.02 -1.32 -4.47
N ASN A 126 1.28 -1.64 -4.41
CA ASN A 126 2.32 -0.74 -4.83
C ASN A 126 3.39 -1.48 -5.64
N MET A 127 4.00 -0.77 -6.55
CA MET A 127 5.09 -1.23 -7.38
C MET A 127 6.21 -0.19 -7.35
N ASN A 128 7.44 -0.65 -7.17
CA ASN A 128 8.62 0.19 -7.31
C ASN A 128 9.53 -0.37 -8.41
N TYR A 129 10.03 0.49 -9.26
CA TYR A 129 11.04 0.15 -10.24
C TYR A 129 12.23 1.10 -10.20
N ASN A 130 13.41 0.53 -10.02
CA ASN A 130 14.68 1.24 -9.86
C ASN A 130 15.51 1.18 -11.14
N PHE A 131 15.76 2.31 -11.78
CA PHE A 131 16.61 2.44 -12.97
C PHE A 131 18.10 2.53 -12.62
N SER A 132 18.50 2.02 -11.48
CA SER A 132 19.85 2.11 -10.93
C SER A 132 20.20 3.54 -10.46
N GLU A 133 21.11 4.21 -11.15
CA GLU A 133 21.57 5.58 -10.80
C GLU A 133 20.72 6.67 -11.46
N ILE A 134 19.88 6.30 -12.40
CA ILE A 134 19.06 7.26 -13.16
C ILE A 134 17.85 7.69 -12.36
N GLY A 135 17.20 6.78 -11.63
CA GLY A 135 16.04 7.13 -10.82
C GLY A 135 15.10 5.98 -10.49
N THR A 136 13.93 6.36 -9.99
CA THR A 136 12.88 5.44 -9.54
C THR A 136 11.53 5.82 -10.11
N ILE A 137 10.67 4.81 -10.27
CA ILE A 137 9.22 4.98 -10.45
C ILE A 137 8.54 4.21 -9.33
N ASP A 138 7.68 4.90 -8.62
CA ASP A 138 6.76 4.35 -7.63
C ASP A 138 5.35 4.45 -8.15
N TYR A 139 4.60 3.34 -8.06
CA TYR A 139 3.21 3.26 -8.48
C TYR A 139 2.37 2.64 -7.39
N LYS A 140 1.33 3.36 -6.93
CA LYS A 140 0.34 2.87 -5.99
C LYS A 140 -1.02 2.85 -6.65
N PHE A 141 -1.83 1.86 -6.31
CA PHE A 141 -3.17 1.73 -6.89
C PHE A 141 -4.15 1.06 -5.94
N SER A 142 -5.42 1.36 -6.17
CA SER A 142 -6.58 0.64 -5.66
C SER A 142 -7.47 0.28 -6.82
N LEU A 143 -7.71 -1.00 -7.01
CA LEU A 143 -8.51 -1.57 -8.08
C LEU A 143 -9.78 -2.17 -7.46
N ASP A 144 -10.94 -1.82 -7.99
CA ASP A 144 -12.21 -2.40 -7.52
C ASP A 144 -12.16 -3.93 -7.42
N HIS A 145 -12.88 -4.49 -6.46
CA HIS A 145 -12.89 -5.94 -6.24
C HIS A 145 -13.30 -6.76 -7.47
N ASN A 146 -14.08 -6.19 -8.39
CA ASN A 146 -14.44 -6.79 -9.68
C ASN A 146 -13.35 -6.64 -10.76
N LEU A 147 -12.26 -5.93 -10.46
CA LEU A 147 -11.13 -5.65 -11.33
C LEU A 147 -11.48 -4.82 -12.60
N ASN A 148 -12.56 -4.05 -12.55
CA ASN A 148 -13.04 -3.27 -13.69
C ASN A 148 -12.61 -1.80 -13.62
N ASP A 149 -12.54 -1.23 -12.42
CA ASP A 149 -12.34 0.19 -12.20
C ASP A 149 -11.11 0.44 -11.31
N LEU A 150 -10.28 1.37 -11.74
CA LEU A 150 -9.11 1.82 -10.99
C LEU A 150 -9.53 3.02 -10.13
N ASN A 151 -9.79 2.78 -8.84
CA ASN A 151 -10.32 3.79 -7.92
C ASN A 151 -9.26 4.77 -7.41
N TYR A 152 -8.01 4.30 -7.32
CA TYR A 152 -6.85 5.11 -6.95
C TYR A 152 -5.66 4.80 -7.85
N ASN A 153 -4.96 5.83 -8.25
CA ASN A 153 -3.84 5.75 -9.18
C ASN A 153 -2.84 6.86 -8.84
N GLU A 154 -1.68 6.49 -8.33
CA GLU A 154 -0.59 7.42 -8.00
C GLU A 154 0.70 6.94 -8.64
N VAL A 155 1.32 7.79 -9.44
CA VAL A 155 2.64 7.58 -10.03
C VAL A 155 3.56 8.67 -9.54
N SER A 156 4.66 8.29 -8.90
CA SER A 156 5.75 9.21 -8.55
C SER A 156 7.03 8.79 -9.26
N THR A 157 7.71 9.73 -9.86
CA THR A 157 8.93 9.49 -10.62
C THR A 157 10.02 10.46 -10.22
N GLU A 158 11.18 9.94 -9.89
CA GLU A 158 12.40 10.72 -9.69
C GLU A 158 13.45 10.27 -10.69
N LEU A 159 13.98 11.23 -11.47
CA LEU A 159 15.03 10.99 -12.46
C LEU A 159 16.22 11.93 -12.21
N ASN A 160 17.43 11.39 -12.23
CA ASN A 160 18.66 12.10 -12.00
C ASN A 160 19.63 11.91 -13.16
N PHE A 161 19.95 13.00 -13.85
CA PHE A 161 20.90 13.05 -14.96
C PHE A 161 22.12 13.89 -14.57
N GLY A 162 22.95 13.34 -13.70
CA GLY A 162 24.13 14.03 -13.19
C GLY A 162 23.77 15.22 -12.31
N LYS A 163 23.84 16.45 -12.86
CA LYS A 163 23.52 17.68 -12.12
C LYS A 163 22.05 18.09 -12.18
N VAL A 164 21.27 17.47 -13.03
CA VAL A 164 19.85 17.82 -13.25
C VAL A 164 18.98 16.70 -12.74
N GLY A 165 18.07 17.02 -11.82
CA GLY A 165 17.03 16.12 -11.33
C GLY A 165 15.66 16.55 -11.84
N PHE A 166 14.80 15.58 -12.14
CA PHE A 166 13.39 15.76 -12.51
C PHE A 166 12.55 14.93 -11.58
N ASN A 167 11.41 15.49 -11.14
CA ASN A 167 10.36 14.75 -10.49
C ASN A 167 9.03 14.99 -11.20
N LEU A 168 8.21 13.95 -11.24
CA LEU A 168 6.84 13.99 -11.76
C LEU A 168 5.97 13.16 -10.83
N ASP A 169 4.90 13.78 -10.34
CA ASP A 169 3.88 13.12 -9.54
C ASP A 169 2.52 13.27 -10.23
N TYR A 170 1.82 12.18 -10.34
CA TYR A 170 0.45 12.11 -10.84
C TYR A 170 -0.42 11.38 -9.82
N LEU A 171 -1.58 11.93 -9.50
CA LEU A 171 -2.58 11.34 -8.64
C LEU A 171 -3.95 11.43 -9.32
N GLU A 172 -4.68 10.33 -9.28
CA GLU A 172 -6.07 10.24 -9.69
C GLU A 172 -6.88 9.44 -8.68
N GLN A 173 -8.00 9.98 -8.26
CA GLN A 173 -8.99 9.32 -7.40
C GLN A 173 -10.34 9.30 -8.11
N GLN A 174 -11.01 8.16 -8.05
CA GLN A 174 -12.31 7.95 -8.67
C GLN A 174 -13.27 7.19 -7.74
N ASN A 175 -14.55 7.20 -8.11
CA ASN A 175 -15.61 6.47 -7.45
C ASN A 175 -15.72 6.77 -5.94
N HIS A 176 -15.74 5.73 -5.09
CA HIS A 176 -15.93 5.87 -3.65
C HIS A 176 -14.75 6.56 -2.93
N ILE A 177 -13.54 6.56 -3.52
CA ILE A 177 -12.36 7.21 -2.91
C ILE A 177 -12.44 8.74 -3.04
N GLY A 178 -12.88 9.24 -4.19
CA GLY A 178 -12.97 10.68 -4.47
C GLY A 178 -13.08 10.96 -5.96
N LEU A 179 -13.00 12.25 -6.32
CA LEU A 179 -12.96 12.72 -7.72
C LEU A 179 -11.89 13.80 -7.80
N GLU A 180 -10.63 13.42 -7.68
CA GLU A 180 -9.51 14.34 -7.68
C GLU A 180 -8.46 13.92 -8.69
N HIS A 181 -7.90 14.94 -9.36
CA HIS A 181 -6.78 14.77 -10.28
C HIS A 181 -5.70 15.79 -9.90
N TYR A 182 -4.50 15.32 -9.73
CA TYR A 182 -3.35 16.15 -9.37
C TYR A 182 -2.13 15.79 -10.21
N VAL A 183 -1.44 16.81 -10.72
CA VAL A 183 -0.15 16.66 -11.39
C VAL A 183 0.83 17.66 -10.81
N SER A 184 1.99 17.19 -10.42
CA SER A 184 3.11 18.03 -9.98
C SER A 184 4.36 17.65 -10.76
N SER A 185 5.18 18.64 -11.09
CA SER A 185 6.47 18.41 -11.70
C SER A 185 7.49 19.41 -11.18
N GLY A 186 8.74 18.97 -11.06
CA GLY A 186 9.82 19.80 -10.60
C GLY A 186 11.13 19.49 -11.30
N VAL A 187 11.99 20.49 -11.33
CA VAL A 187 13.38 20.39 -11.83
C VAL A 187 14.31 20.87 -10.74
N SER A 188 15.32 20.09 -10.41
CA SER A 188 16.37 20.46 -9.47
C SER A 188 17.72 20.53 -10.17
N LEU A 189 18.55 21.50 -9.79
CA LEU A 189 19.90 21.66 -10.27
C LEU A 189 20.87 21.53 -9.08
N ASN A 190 21.70 20.49 -9.12
CA ASN A 190 22.73 20.26 -8.11
C ASN A 190 24.04 20.94 -8.54
N PHE A 191 24.35 22.10 -7.96
CA PHE A 191 25.62 22.76 -8.12
C PHE A 191 26.61 22.15 -7.11
N ASN A 192 27.65 21.44 -7.58
CA ASN A 192 28.73 21.00 -6.70
C ASN A 192 29.45 22.21 -6.15
N ASP A 193 29.60 22.26 -4.81
CA ASP A 193 30.33 23.29 -4.06
C ASP A 193 31.88 23.30 -4.28
N ASN A 194 32.36 22.80 -5.39
CA ASN A 194 33.78 22.75 -5.74
C ASN A 194 34.25 23.96 -6.57
N ASN A 195 33.66 25.13 -6.33
CA ASN A 195 34.30 26.40 -6.74
C ASN A 195 34.81 27.13 -5.48
N LYS A 196 35.97 26.73 -5.01
CA LYS A 196 36.88 27.59 -4.26
C LYS A 196 37.86 28.24 -5.22
#